data_9ee5d15c98d23c1deebd92ed302f4b61
#
_entry.id   9ee5d15c98d23c1deebd92ed302f4b61
#
_cell.length_a   1.000
_cell.length_b   1.000
_cell.length_c   1.000
_cell.angle_alpha   90.00
_cell.angle_beta   90.00
_cell.angle_gamma   90.00
#
_symmetry.space_group_name_H-M   'P 1'
#
loop_
_entity.id
_entity.type
_entity.pdbx_description
1 polymer ?
#
loop_
_entity_poly.entity_id
_entity_poly.type
_entity_poly.pdbx_seq_one_letter_code
_entity_poly.pdbx_strand_id
1 'polypeptide(L)'
;MTLPQVVSVVTQKGGAGKSTMALSLGCHWYLKHQHPVGFIDADPQESLAQAVAGGPLEGLLKAKECREGAILDTIAQHREDCRPLLVDTKGDVNGTTLEAVQMSDLVLVPFVPSRYDWNSSLVTLRHCLARAVRRAKTPSRAPLRTLVVLSQAKHGTKQARQYRSDLETEGFAVATAEIRHRIAYSEALEYGVAPTLFEPRGEAAREIAELADEIEALFSEKKTRLKKAV
;
A
#
# COMPACT_ATOMS: atom_id res chain seq x y z
N MET A 1 -10.62 5.95 -15.59
CA MET A 1 -9.45 5.46 -14.87
C MET A 1 -9.89 4.67 -13.65
N THR A 2 -9.28 3.55 -13.34
CA THR A 2 -9.78 2.66 -12.28
C THR A 2 -8.71 2.45 -11.22
N LEU A 3 -8.53 3.48 -10.38
CA LEU A 3 -7.79 3.32 -9.13
C LEU A 3 -8.59 2.48 -8.13
N PRO A 4 -7.95 1.71 -7.24
CA PRO A 4 -8.60 1.18 -6.04
C PRO A 4 -9.21 2.33 -5.24
N GLN A 5 -10.31 2.09 -4.53
CA GLN A 5 -10.89 3.12 -3.69
C GLN A 5 -10.18 3.18 -2.33
N VAL A 6 -9.90 2.02 -1.74
CA VAL A 6 -9.17 1.92 -0.47
C VAL A 6 -7.96 1.01 -0.64
N VAL A 7 -6.79 1.49 -0.23
CA VAL A 7 -5.51 0.76 -0.25
C VAL A 7 -4.93 0.74 1.17
N SER A 8 -4.79 -0.44 1.76
CA SER A 8 -4.06 -0.57 3.03
C SER A 8 -2.65 -1.09 2.80
N VAL A 9 -1.68 -0.54 3.52
CA VAL A 9 -0.30 -1.02 3.53
C VAL A 9 -0.06 -1.75 4.85
N VAL A 10 0.21 -3.06 4.77
CA VAL A 10 0.16 -3.97 5.92
C VAL A 10 1.41 -4.86 5.98
N THR A 11 2.06 -4.91 7.14
CA THR A 11 3.10 -5.91 7.45
C THR A 11 3.28 -5.99 8.96
N GLN A 12 3.72 -7.14 9.46
CA GLN A 12 4.02 -7.34 10.89
C GLN A 12 5.33 -6.69 11.32
N LYS A 13 6.14 -6.22 10.36
CA LYS A 13 7.46 -5.68 10.68
C LYS A 13 7.47 -4.16 10.72
N GLY A 14 8.05 -3.61 11.78
CA GLY A 14 8.46 -2.21 11.84
C GLY A 14 9.60 -1.92 10.86
N GLY A 15 9.63 -0.73 10.25
CA GLY A 15 10.69 -0.32 9.33
C GLY A 15 10.66 -0.96 7.93
N ALA A 16 9.62 -1.71 7.57
CA ALA A 16 9.49 -2.30 6.22
C ALA A 16 9.08 -1.29 5.13
N GLY A 17 8.87 -0.02 5.48
CA GLY A 17 8.55 1.05 4.54
C GLY A 17 7.06 1.27 4.28
N LYS A 18 6.15 0.88 5.21
CA LYS A 18 4.70 1.07 5.05
C LYS A 18 4.31 2.52 4.82
N SER A 19 4.62 3.39 5.78
CA SER A 19 4.29 4.83 5.73
C SER A 19 4.92 5.51 4.52
N THR A 20 6.18 5.18 4.23
CA THR A 20 6.89 5.67 3.04
C THR A 20 6.21 5.25 1.74
N MET A 21 5.77 3.99 1.64
CA MET A 21 5.07 3.47 0.46
C MET A 21 3.68 4.11 0.30
N ALA A 22 2.91 4.21 1.39
CA ALA A 22 1.60 4.87 1.39
C ALA A 22 1.73 6.32 0.92
N LEU A 23 2.64 7.09 1.55
CA LEU A 23 2.88 8.48 1.21
C LEU A 23 3.32 8.66 -0.25
N SER A 24 4.28 7.84 -0.69
CA SER A 24 4.86 7.96 -2.03
C SER A 24 3.84 7.64 -3.13
N LEU A 25 3.06 6.58 -2.99
CA LEU A 25 1.99 6.23 -3.93
C LEU A 25 0.88 7.28 -3.94
N GLY A 26 0.42 7.72 -2.77
CA GLY A 26 -0.62 8.73 -2.68
C GLY A 26 -0.19 10.06 -3.31
N CYS A 27 1.02 10.52 -3.04
CA CYS A 27 1.58 11.70 -3.66
C CYS A 27 1.69 11.55 -5.19
N HIS A 28 2.18 10.40 -5.66
CA HIS A 28 2.28 10.13 -7.09
C HIS A 28 0.89 10.19 -7.77
N TRP A 29 -0.11 9.52 -7.23
CA TRP A 29 -1.46 9.53 -7.80
C TRP A 29 -2.12 10.91 -7.72
N TYR A 30 -1.91 11.65 -6.63
CA TYR A 30 -2.39 13.03 -6.52
C TYR A 30 -1.85 13.92 -7.65
N LEU A 31 -0.53 13.85 -7.90
CA LEU A 31 0.12 14.63 -8.97
C LEU A 31 -0.28 14.14 -10.37
N LYS A 32 -0.33 12.82 -10.58
CA LYS A 32 -0.61 12.23 -11.89
C LYS A 32 -2.05 12.45 -12.34
N HIS A 33 -3.01 12.33 -11.43
CA HIS A 33 -4.42 12.33 -11.77
C HIS A 33 -5.16 13.63 -11.43
N GLN A 34 -4.53 14.51 -10.66
CA GLN A 34 -5.15 15.76 -10.18
C GLN A 34 -6.51 15.49 -9.50
N HIS A 35 -6.62 14.38 -8.81
CA HIS A 35 -7.84 13.93 -8.12
C HIS A 35 -7.58 13.85 -6.60
N PRO A 36 -8.56 14.13 -5.76
CA PRO A 36 -8.40 14.03 -4.30
C PRO A 36 -7.92 12.65 -3.88
N VAL A 37 -6.77 12.62 -3.19
CA VAL A 37 -6.20 11.46 -2.50
C VAL A 37 -6.30 11.72 -1.01
N GLY A 38 -6.49 10.67 -0.21
CA GLY A 38 -6.53 10.81 1.24
C GLY A 38 -5.63 9.82 1.94
N PHE A 39 -5.18 10.18 3.14
CA PHE A 39 -4.43 9.31 4.03
C PHE A 39 -5.19 9.13 5.35
N ILE A 40 -5.18 7.91 5.88
CA ILE A 40 -5.50 7.59 7.26
C ILE A 40 -4.26 6.99 7.89
N ASP A 41 -3.79 7.60 8.98
CA ASP A 41 -2.73 7.03 9.81
C ASP A 41 -3.38 6.19 10.92
N ALA A 42 -3.25 4.86 10.80
CA ALA A 42 -3.77 3.89 11.75
C ALA A 42 -2.66 3.25 12.60
N ASP A 43 -1.46 3.86 12.62
CA ASP A 43 -0.37 3.48 13.52
C ASP A 43 -0.33 4.41 14.73
N PRO A 44 -0.35 3.90 15.98
CA PRO A 44 -0.17 4.72 17.18
C PRO A 44 1.13 5.51 17.22
N GLN A 45 2.13 5.16 16.41
CA GLN A 45 3.36 5.93 16.26
C GLN A 45 3.19 7.18 15.39
N GLU A 46 2.07 7.30 14.67
CA GLU A 46 1.72 8.44 13.82
C GLU A 46 2.81 8.78 12.77
N SER A 47 3.52 7.78 12.26
CA SER A 47 4.67 7.99 11.38
C SER A 47 4.31 8.69 10.08
N LEU A 48 3.16 8.39 9.49
CA LEU A 48 2.67 9.06 8.29
C LEU A 48 2.24 10.51 8.61
N ALA A 49 1.49 10.70 9.70
CA ALA A 49 1.02 12.01 10.13
C ALA A 49 2.18 12.95 10.45
N GLN A 50 3.19 12.46 11.17
CA GLN A 50 4.42 13.22 11.45
C GLN A 50 5.17 13.56 10.16
N ALA A 51 5.25 12.64 9.22
CA ALA A 51 5.94 12.85 7.94
C ALA A 51 5.31 13.96 7.09
N VAL A 52 3.99 14.18 7.16
CA VAL A 52 3.31 15.22 6.36
C VAL A 52 3.07 16.52 7.12
N ALA A 53 3.29 16.53 8.43
CA ALA A 53 3.01 17.69 9.29
C ALA A 53 3.79 18.94 8.85
N GLY A 54 3.09 20.06 8.66
CA GLY A 54 3.67 21.33 8.21
C GLY A 54 4.15 21.33 6.75
N GLY A 55 4.02 20.21 6.04
CA GLY A 55 4.44 20.06 4.65
C GLY A 55 3.29 20.22 3.65
N PRO A 56 3.60 20.22 2.34
CA PRO A 56 2.60 20.43 1.28
C PRO A 56 1.58 19.28 1.16
N LEU A 57 1.83 18.14 1.79
CA LEU A 57 0.95 16.98 1.77
C LEU A 57 0.04 16.86 3.01
N GLU A 58 0.17 17.78 3.99
CA GLU A 58 -0.61 17.73 5.23
C GLU A 58 -2.13 17.75 4.96
N GLY A 59 -2.59 18.51 3.99
CA GLY A 59 -4.01 18.57 3.59
C GLY A 59 -4.59 17.27 3.03
N LEU A 60 -3.75 16.30 2.71
CA LEU A 60 -4.17 14.96 2.29
C LEU A 60 -4.41 14.01 3.47
N LEU A 61 -3.91 14.32 4.67
CA LEU A 61 -4.20 13.56 5.87
C LEU A 61 -5.66 13.80 6.30
N LYS A 62 -6.47 12.75 6.30
CA LYS A 62 -7.89 12.81 6.63
C LYS A 62 -8.17 12.50 8.09
N ALA A 63 -7.47 11.51 8.63
CA ALA A 63 -7.65 11.10 10.02
C ALA A 63 -6.42 10.40 10.58
N LYS A 64 -6.31 10.45 11.91
CA LYS A 64 -5.46 9.58 12.72
C LYS A 64 -6.41 8.70 13.54
N GLU A 65 -6.49 7.40 13.22
CA GLU A 65 -7.42 6.49 13.90
C GLU A 65 -6.80 5.09 14.03
N CYS A 66 -6.41 4.77 15.23
CA CYS A 66 -5.79 3.49 15.57
C CYS A 66 -6.64 2.59 16.49
N ARG A 67 -7.88 3.00 16.82
CA ARG A 67 -8.77 2.23 17.70
C ARG A 67 -9.51 1.17 16.89
N GLU A 68 -9.55 -0.03 17.43
CA GLU A 68 -10.38 -1.12 16.89
C GLU A 68 -11.87 -0.73 16.94
N GLY A 69 -12.59 -1.06 15.89
CA GLY A 69 -14.00 -0.66 15.68
C GLY A 69 -14.14 0.69 15.02
N ALA A 70 -13.40 1.72 15.43
CA ALA A 70 -13.52 3.07 14.90
C ALA A 70 -12.91 3.21 13.48
N ILE A 71 -11.92 2.41 13.13
CA ILE A 71 -11.28 2.48 11.81
C ILE A 71 -12.26 2.16 10.67
N LEU A 72 -13.24 1.30 10.89
CA LEU A 72 -14.27 0.99 9.89
C LEU A 72 -15.08 2.21 9.52
N ASP A 73 -15.55 2.95 10.53
CA ASP A 73 -16.35 4.17 10.34
C ASP A 73 -15.51 5.28 9.73
N THR A 74 -14.26 5.43 10.18
CA THR A 74 -13.33 6.42 9.63
C THR A 74 -13.05 6.17 8.14
N ILE A 75 -12.81 4.92 7.73
CA ILE A 75 -12.63 4.58 6.31
C ILE A 75 -13.94 4.84 5.55
N ALA A 76 -15.10 4.44 6.09
CA ALA A 76 -16.39 4.65 5.45
C ALA A 76 -16.68 6.14 5.23
N GLN A 77 -16.34 7.00 6.19
CA GLN A 77 -16.54 8.44 6.12
C GLN A 77 -15.68 9.08 5.00
N HIS A 78 -14.42 8.70 4.87
CA HIS A 78 -13.48 9.38 3.98
C HIS A 78 -13.32 8.77 2.59
N ARG A 79 -13.75 7.52 2.38
CA ARG A 79 -13.59 6.82 1.10
C ARG A 79 -14.38 7.43 -0.06
N GLU A 80 -15.44 8.16 0.21
CA GLU A 80 -16.25 8.78 -0.85
C GLU A 80 -15.67 10.12 -1.33
N ASP A 81 -14.87 10.80 -0.47
CA ASP A 81 -14.31 12.12 -0.75
C ASP A 81 -12.97 12.07 -1.48
N CYS A 82 -12.31 10.90 -1.50
CA CYS A 82 -10.99 10.75 -2.11
C CYS A 82 -10.79 9.36 -2.75
N ARG A 83 -9.93 9.31 -3.76
CA ARG A 83 -9.59 8.06 -4.44
C ARG A 83 -8.18 8.11 -5.03
N PRO A 84 -7.25 7.29 -4.53
CA PRO A 84 -7.44 6.34 -3.43
C PRO A 84 -7.44 6.99 -2.04
N LEU A 85 -8.04 6.28 -1.08
CA LEU A 85 -7.80 6.46 0.33
C LEU A 85 -6.76 5.44 0.77
N LEU A 86 -5.59 5.90 1.20
CA LEU A 86 -4.50 5.04 1.68
C LEU A 86 -4.55 4.94 3.21
N VAL A 87 -4.45 3.73 3.71
CA VAL A 87 -4.45 3.44 5.14
C VAL A 87 -3.08 2.88 5.52
N ASP A 88 -2.30 3.65 6.27
CA ASP A 88 -1.06 3.20 6.89
C ASP A 88 -1.38 2.49 8.19
N THR A 89 -0.94 1.24 8.34
CA THR A 89 -1.29 0.42 9.50
C THR A 89 -0.11 0.21 10.42
N LYS A 90 -0.40 -0.10 11.67
CA LYS A 90 0.63 -0.52 12.63
C LYS A 90 1.42 -1.74 12.13
N GLY A 91 2.65 -1.87 12.61
CA GLY A 91 3.54 -3.01 12.33
C GLY A 91 3.14 -4.29 13.07
N ASP A 92 1.86 -4.63 13.10
CA ASP A 92 1.33 -5.90 13.57
C ASP A 92 0.01 -6.25 12.86
N VAL A 93 -0.48 -7.48 13.02
CA VAL A 93 -1.78 -7.91 12.49
C VAL A 93 -2.78 -7.98 13.64
N ASN A 94 -3.13 -6.81 14.16
CA ASN A 94 -4.15 -6.65 15.20
C ASN A 94 -5.57 -6.43 14.62
N GLY A 95 -6.54 -6.19 15.51
CA GLY A 95 -7.93 -5.94 15.13
C GLY A 95 -8.07 -4.79 14.15
N THR A 96 -7.48 -3.62 14.43
CA THR A 96 -7.51 -2.42 13.58
C THR A 96 -6.94 -2.69 12.19
N THR A 97 -5.77 -3.34 12.11
CA THR A 97 -5.16 -3.74 10.82
C THR A 97 -6.08 -4.66 10.04
N LEU A 98 -6.69 -5.64 10.72
CA LEU A 98 -7.57 -6.59 10.07
C LEU A 98 -8.89 -5.96 9.59
N GLU A 99 -9.39 -4.96 10.30
CA GLU A 99 -10.54 -4.15 9.88
C GLU A 99 -10.21 -3.28 8.66
N ALA A 100 -9.04 -2.62 8.64
CA ALA A 100 -8.56 -1.88 7.49
C ALA A 100 -8.45 -2.79 6.24
N VAL A 101 -7.88 -3.99 6.38
CA VAL A 101 -7.83 -5.01 5.32
C VAL A 101 -9.25 -5.37 4.83
N GLN A 102 -10.22 -5.50 5.72
CA GLN A 102 -11.60 -5.83 5.35
C GLN A 102 -12.24 -4.73 4.49
N MET A 103 -11.90 -3.48 4.71
CA MET A 103 -12.43 -2.33 3.95
C MET A 103 -11.68 -2.07 2.64
N SER A 104 -10.50 -2.64 2.45
CA SER A 104 -9.64 -2.37 1.31
C SER A 104 -10.08 -3.05 0.02
N ASP A 105 -9.78 -2.44 -1.12
CA ASP A 105 -9.83 -3.07 -2.44
C ASP A 105 -8.49 -3.70 -2.80
N LEU A 106 -7.40 -3.10 -2.26
CA LEU A 106 -6.03 -3.58 -2.40
C LEU A 106 -5.32 -3.56 -1.06
N VAL A 107 -4.62 -4.64 -0.76
CA VAL A 107 -3.64 -4.69 0.34
C VAL A 107 -2.26 -4.81 -0.27
N LEU A 108 -1.39 -3.84 0.03
CA LEU A 108 0.03 -3.89 -0.27
C LEU A 108 0.78 -4.46 0.93
N VAL A 109 1.64 -5.43 0.68
CA VAL A 109 2.47 -6.05 1.71
C VAL A 109 3.93 -5.81 1.37
N PRO A 110 4.56 -4.77 1.96
CA PRO A 110 5.99 -4.56 1.84
C PRO A 110 6.76 -5.74 2.42
N PHE A 111 7.62 -6.34 1.61
CA PHE A 111 8.47 -7.46 2.00
C PHE A 111 9.93 -7.09 1.82
N VAL A 112 10.68 -7.03 2.92
CA VAL A 112 12.14 -6.86 2.87
C VAL A 112 12.77 -8.23 2.61
N PRO A 113 13.54 -8.43 1.50
CA PRO A 113 14.13 -9.71 1.18
C PRO A 113 15.14 -10.18 2.23
N SER A 114 14.64 -10.82 3.29
CA SER A 114 15.45 -11.37 4.37
C SER A 114 14.79 -12.60 5.00
N ARG A 115 15.62 -13.50 5.56
CA ARG A 115 15.13 -14.69 6.26
C ARG A 115 14.27 -14.33 7.49
N TYR A 116 14.57 -13.23 8.15
CA TYR A 116 13.82 -12.78 9.32
C TYR A 116 12.41 -12.31 8.97
N ASP A 117 12.26 -11.70 7.77
CA ASP A 117 10.97 -11.18 7.33
C ASP A 117 10.07 -12.25 6.70
N TRP A 118 10.62 -13.36 6.26
CA TRP A 118 9.89 -14.43 5.60
C TRP A 118 8.69 -14.92 6.42
N ASN A 119 8.95 -15.38 7.64
CA ASN A 119 7.89 -15.95 8.48
C ASN A 119 6.81 -14.93 8.86
N SER A 120 7.20 -13.72 9.25
CA SER A 120 6.25 -12.65 9.60
C SER A 120 5.40 -12.21 8.40
N SER A 121 6.00 -12.15 7.22
CA SER A 121 5.27 -11.81 5.99
C SER A 121 4.31 -12.91 5.58
N LEU A 122 4.68 -14.19 5.69
CA LEU A 122 3.76 -15.30 5.43
C LEU A 122 2.54 -15.28 6.36
N VAL A 123 2.73 -14.96 7.64
CA VAL A 123 1.60 -14.80 8.58
C VAL A 123 0.68 -13.67 8.11
N THR A 124 1.23 -12.50 7.78
CA THR A 124 0.46 -11.36 7.24
C THR A 124 -0.32 -11.76 6.00
N LEU A 125 0.35 -12.38 5.03
CA LEU A 125 -0.24 -12.79 3.75
C LEU A 125 -1.36 -13.82 3.93
N ARG A 126 -1.18 -14.79 4.82
CA ARG A 126 -2.22 -15.79 5.12
C ARG A 126 -3.46 -15.15 5.75
N HIS A 127 -3.29 -14.16 6.64
CA HIS A 127 -4.41 -13.39 7.17
C HIS A 127 -5.14 -12.58 6.10
N CYS A 128 -4.40 -11.91 5.20
CA CYS A 128 -4.98 -11.19 4.06
C CYS A 128 -5.72 -12.14 3.12
N LEU A 129 -5.13 -13.29 2.79
CA LEU A 129 -5.74 -14.31 1.93
C LEU A 129 -7.03 -14.88 2.55
N ALA A 130 -7.04 -15.19 3.84
CA ALA A 130 -8.24 -15.66 4.53
C ALA A 130 -9.40 -14.64 4.44
N ARG A 131 -9.10 -13.34 4.51
CA ARG A 131 -10.10 -12.29 4.34
C ARG A 131 -10.54 -12.13 2.88
N ALA A 132 -9.63 -12.25 1.93
CA ALA A 132 -9.97 -12.24 0.51
C ALA A 132 -10.93 -13.38 0.17
N VAL A 133 -10.68 -14.58 0.68
CA VAL A 133 -11.57 -15.75 0.49
C VAL A 133 -12.95 -15.52 1.13
N ARG A 134 -13.01 -14.97 2.34
CA ARG A 134 -14.29 -14.63 2.99
C ARG A 134 -15.07 -13.61 2.18
N ARG A 135 -14.38 -12.55 1.71
CA ARG A 135 -15.01 -11.49 0.90
C ARG A 135 -15.52 -12.00 -0.44
N ALA A 136 -14.81 -12.92 -1.08
CA ALA A 136 -15.24 -13.54 -2.34
C ALA A 136 -16.58 -14.30 -2.22
N LYS A 137 -16.96 -14.71 -1.00
CA LYS A 137 -18.25 -15.34 -0.71
C LYS A 137 -19.41 -14.33 -0.56
N THR A 138 -19.12 -13.03 -0.58
CA THR A 138 -20.12 -11.95 -0.42
C THR A 138 -20.37 -11.33 -1.80
N PRO A 139 -21.50 -11.62 -2.47
CA PRO A 139 -21.72 -11.23 -3.88
C PRO A 139 -21.72 -9.72 -4.13
N SER A 140 -22.05 -8.91 -3.12
CA SER A 140 -22.17 -7.45 -3.23
C SER A 140 -20.83 -6.69 -3.16
N ARG A 141 -19.71 -7.37 -2.87
CA ARG A 141 -18.41 -6.72 -2.72
C ARG A 141 -17.41 -7.20 -3.79
N ALA A 142 -16.65 -6.25 -4.35
CA ALA A 142 -15.53 -6.58 -5.21
C ALA A 142 -14.49 -7.43 -4.46
N PRO A 143 -13.80 -8.39 -5.12
CA PRO A 143 -12.78 -9.20 -4.46
C PRO A 143 -11.65 -8.32 -3.95
N LEU A 144 -11.18 -8.62 -2.73
CA LEU A 144 -9.96 -8.05 -2.17
C LEU A 144 -8.76 -8.58 -2.97
N ARG A 145 -7.87 -7.68 -3.35
CA ARG A 145 -6.57 -8.02 -3.95
C ARG A 145 -5.46 -7.85 -2.94
N THR A 146 -4.47 -8.72 -2.99
CA THR A 146 -3.25 -8.61 -2.19
C THR A 146 -2.07 -8.62 -3.14
N LEU A 147 -1.13 -7.71 -2.96
CA LEU A 147 0.07 -7.58 -3.78
C LEU A 147 1.29 -7.42 -2.86
N VAL A 148 2.22 -8.35 -2.96
CA VAL A 148 3.51 -8.25 -2.26
C VAL A 148 4.42 -7.33 -3.05
N VAL A 149 5.08 -6.39 -2.37
CA VAL A 149 6.04 -5.48 -2.97
C VAL A 149 7.40 -5.68 -2.32
N LEU A 150 8.40 -6.08 -3.09
CA LEU A 150 9.77 -6.17 -2.57
C LEU A 150 10.23 -4.76 -2.18
N SER A 151 10.45 -4.56 -0.89
CA SER A 151 10.82 -3.29 -0.28
C SER A 151 12.24 -3.33 0.23
N GLN A 152 12.95 -2.19 0.17
CA GLN A 152 14.35 -2.08 0.55
C GLN A 152 15.25 -3.13 -0.14
N ALA A 153 14.83 -3.58 -1.32
CA ALA A 153 15.55 -4.59 -2.07
C ALA A 153 16.91 -4.07 -2.53
N LYS A 154 17.93 -4.92 -2.42
CA LYS A 154 19.22 -4.64 -3.06
C LYS A 154 19.13 -5.08 -4.51
N HIS A 155 19.41 -4.15 -5.43
CA HIS A 155 19.25 -4.37 -6.86
C HIS A 155 20.00 -5.62 -7.37
N GLY A 156 19.32 -6.44 -8.17
CA GLY A 156 19.91 -7.55 -8.89
C GLY A 156 20.45 -8.71 -8.05
N THR A 157 20.15 -8.75 -6.74
CA THR A 157 20.64 -9.81 -5.88
C THR A 157 19.96 -11.15 -6.17
N LYS A 158 20.72 -12.25 -6.09
CA LYS A 158 20.16 -13.60 -6.16
C LYS A 158 19.09 -13.83 -5.09
N GLN A 159 19.30 -13.22 -3.92
CA GLN A 159 18.39 -13.31 -2.77
C GLN A 159 17.01 -12.72 -3.08
N ALA A 160 16.94 -11.51 -3.66
CA ALA A 160 15.65 -10.87 -4.01
C ALA A 160 14.89 -11.73 -5.04
N ARG A 161 15.59 -12.24 -6.06
CA ARG A 161 14.99 -13.15 -7.07
C ARG A 161 14.49 -14.45 -6.46
N GLN A 162 15.24 -15.04 -5.52
CA GLN A 162 14.81 -16.26 -4.83
C GLN A 162 13.55 -16.04 -4.02
N TYR A 163 13.50 -14.99 -3.17
CA TYR A 163 12.30 -14.70 -2.38
C TYR A 163 11.08 -14.37 -3.24
N ARG A 164 11.27 -13.69 -4.38
CA ARG A 164 10.17 -13.49 -5.34
C ARG A 164 9.62 -14.84 -5.81
N SER A 165 10.48 -15.72 -6.28
CA SER A 165 10.09 -17.05 -6.75
C SER A 165 9.42 -17.88 -5.66
N ASP A 166 9.93 -17.81 -4.44
CA ASP A 166 9.35 -18.53 -3.29
C ASP A 166 7.95 -18.01 -2.95
N LEU A 167 7.74 -16.68 -2.94
CA LEU A 167 6.42 -16.06 -2.72
C LEU A 167 5.42 -16.44 -3.81
N GLU A 168 5.85 -16.43 -5.08
CA GLU A 168 5.02 -16.85 -6.22
C GLU A 168 4.67 -18.35 -6.15
N THR A 169 5.59 -19.19 -5.70
CA THR A 169 5.38 -20.62 -5.47
C THR A 169 4.37 -20.88 -4.35
N GLU A 170 4.37 -20.04 -3.31
CA GLU A 170 3.35 -20.04 -2.23
C GLU A 170 1.99 -19.51 -2.72
N GLY A 171 1.88 -19.06 -3.97
CA GLY A 171 0.65 -18.58 -4.59
C GLY A 171 0.32 -17.12 -4.34
N PHE A 172 1.27 -16.32 -3.88
CA PHE A 172 1.08 -14.89 -3.69
C PHE A 172 1.38 -14.09 -4.97
N ALA A 173 0.59 -13.07 -5.24
CA ALA A 173 0.90 -12.10 -6.29
C ALA A 173 2.03 -11.19 -5.81
N VAL A 174 3.10 -11.09 -6.59
CA VAL A 174 4.27 -10.26 -6.30
C VAL A 174 4.40 -9.20 -7.38
N ALA A 175 4.52 -7.93 -6.97
CA ALA A 175 4.71 -6.83 -7.91
C ALA A 175 6.00 -6.99 -8.69
N THR A 176 5.97 -6.68 -9.97
CA THR A 176 7.18 -6.64 -10.82
C THR A 176 8.09 -5.50 -10.38
N ALA A 177 7.48 -4.35 -10.07
CA ALA A 177 8.17 -3.20 -9.50
C ALA A 177 8.77 -3.51 -8.13
N GLU A 178 9.95 -2.97 -7.86
CA GLU A 178 10.69 -3.12 -6.60
C GLU A 178 10.98 -1.75 -6.01
N ILE A 179 10.72 -1.58 -4.73
CA ILE A 179 11.13 -0.39 -3.98
C ILE A 179 12.50 -0.68 -3.37
N ARG A 180 13.53 -0.05 -3.89
CA ARG A 180 14.90 -0.30 -3.45
C ARG A 180 15.26 0.53 -2.23
N HIS A 181 16.31 0.12 -1.54
CA HIS A 181 16.88 0.93 -0.47
C HIS A 181 17.59 2.15 -1.08
N ARG A 182 16.99 3.33 -0.91
CA ARG A 182 17.52 4.61 -1.41
C ARG A 182 17.42 5.69 -0.35
N ILE A 183 18.44 6.52 -0.27
CA ILE A 183 18.48 7.66 0.64
C ILE A 183 17.39 8.67 0.30
N ALA A 184 17.05 8.83 -0.98
CA ALA A 184 15.99 9.74 -1.45
C ALA A 184 14.63 9.55 -0.76
N TYR A 185 14.31 8.35 -0.27
CA TYR A 185 13.08 8.14 0.50
C TYR A 185 13.13 8.81 1.87
N SER A 186 14.27 8.69 2.59
CA SER A 186 14.44 9.33 3.90
C SER A 186 14.62 10.84 3.76
N GLU A 187 15.39 11.28 2.79
CA GLU A 187 15.58 12.73 2.53
C GLU A 187 14.26 13.42 2.19
N ALA A 188 13.42 12.83 1.33
CA ALA A 188 12.13 13.39 1.01
C ALA A 188 11.23 13.55 2.25
N LEU A 189 11.24 12.57 3.17
CA LEU A 189 10.46 12.62 4.41
C LEU A 189 10.90 13.75 5.33
N GLU A 190 12.19 14.11 5.39
CA GLU A 190 12.69 15.26 6.18
C GLU A 190 12.07 16.61 5.72
N TYR A 191 11.63 16.69 4.46
CA TYR A 191 10.95 17.85 3.91
C TYR A 191 9.41 17.71 3.89
N GLY A 192 8.86 16.69 4.52
CA GLY A 192 7.42 16.44 4.53
C GLY A 192 6.83 16.11 3.15
N VAL A 193 7.63 15.53 2.26
CA VAL A 193 7.24 15.21 0.89
C VAL A 193 7.58 13.77 0.53
N ALA A 194 7.12 13.34 -0.65
CA ALA A 194 7.49 12.06 -1.25
C ALA A 194 8.57 12.24 -2.33
N PRO A 195 9.32 11.18 -2.71
CA PRO A 195 10.34 11.25 -3.75
C PRO A 195 9.85 11.84 -5.07
N THR A 196 8.59 11.64 -5.40
CA THR A 196 7.95 12.18 -6.61
C THR A 196 7.93 13.71 -6.64
N LEU A 197 7.86 14.37 -5.47
CA LEU A 197 7.99 15.83 -5.33
C LEU A 197 9.44 16.26 -5.11
N PHE A 198 10.20 15.50 -4.32
CA PHE A 198 11.57 15.83 -3.94
C PHE A 198 12.54 15.75 -5.12
N GLU A 199 12.50 14.63 -5.83
CA GLU A 199 13.35 14.37 -7.00
C GLU A 199 12.51 13.71 -8.12
N PRO A 200 11.69 14.47 -8.87
CA PRO A 200 10.70 13.91 -9.82
C PRO A 200 11.29 13.04 -10.92
N ARG A 201 12.57 13.24 -11.26
CA ARG A 201 13.31 12.44 -12.27
C ARG A 201 14.23 11.40 -11.66
N GLY A 202 14.24 11.29 -10.33
CA GLY A 202 15.08 10.35 -9.58
C GLY A 202 14.60 8.90 -9.70
N GLU A 203 15.49 8.00 -9.34
CA GLU A 203 15.19 6.56 -9.38
C GLU A 203 14.07 6.16 -8.40
N ALA A 204 14.00 6.80 -7.21
CA ALA A 204 12.93 6.53 -6.25
C ALA A 204 11.56 6.93 -6.81
N ALA A 205 11.46 8.09 -7.47
CA ALA A 205 10.22 8.53 -8.12
C ALA A 205 9.80 7.58 -9.25
N ARG A 206 10.78 7.05 -10.02
CA ARG A 206 10.53 6.08 -11.08
C ARG A 206 10.01 4.75 -10.54
N GLU A 207 10.60 4.21 -9.47
CA GLU A 207 10.14 2.97 -8.81
C GLU A 207 8.69 3.09 -8.32
N ILE A 208 8.33 4.23 -7.76
CA ILE A 208 6.96 4.51 -7.33
C ILE A 208 6.01 4.61 -8.54
N ALA A 209 6.44 5.24 -9.63
CA ALA A 209 5.63 5.32 -10.85
C ALA A 209 5.39 3.94 -11.47
N GLU A 210 6.42 3.08 -11.54
CA GLU A 210 6.30 1.71 -12.03
C GLU A 210 5.32 0.88 -11.18
N LEU A 211 5.40 0.99 -9.84
CA LEU A 211 4.46 0.31 -8.94
C LEU A 211 3.03 0.85 -9.10
N ALA A 212 2.87 2.15 -9.22
CA ALA A 212 1.57 2.79 -9.42
C ALA A 212 0.93 2.35 -10.75
N ASP A 213 1.70 2.31 -11.84
CA ASP A 213 1.24 1.86 -13.14
C ASP A 213 0.81 0.38 -13.13
N GLU A 214 1.56 -0.48 -12.44
CA GLU A 214 1.21 -1.89 -12.26
C GLU A 214 -0.10 -2.05 -11.49
N ILE A 215 -0.29 -1.30 -10.41
CA ILE A 215 -1.55 -1.28 -9.65
C ILE A 215 -2.71 -0.79 -10.51
N GLU A 216 -2.53 0.28 -11.26
CA GLU A 216 -3.56 0.81 -12.17
C GLU A 216 -3.96 -0.22 -13.24
N ALA A 217 -3.00 -0.93 -13.81
CA ALA A 217 -3.26 -2.00 -14.78
C ALA A 217 -4.12 -3.12 -14.15
N LEU A 218 -3.82 -3.56 -12.92
CA LEU A 218 -4.60 -4.56 -12.20
C LEU A 218 -6.08 -4.17 -12.08
N PHE A 219 -6.39 -2.88 -11.90
CA PHE A 219 -7.77 -2.40 -11.74
C PHE A 219 -8.44 -2.05 -13.06
N SER A 220 -7.69 -1.83 -14.13
CA SER A 220 -8.20 -1.51 -15.48
C SER A 220 -8.71 -2.75 -16.22
N GLU A 221 -8.07 -3.90 -16.08
CA GLU A 221 -8.45 -5.15 -16.75
C GLU A 221 -9.87 -5.63 -16.42
N LYS A 222 -10.41 -5.27 -15.24
CA LYS A 222 -11.77 -5.63 -14.84
C LYS A 222 -12.86 -5.02 -15.71
N LYS A 223 -12.66 -3.82 -16.28
CA LYS A 223 -13.63 -3.17 -17.17
C LYS A 223 -13.75 -3.90 -18.52
N THR A 224 -12.69 -4.51 -18.98
CA THR A 224 -12.66 -5.21 -20.27
C THR A 224 -13.38 -6.56 -20.21
N ARG A 225 -13.29 -7.28 -19.08
CA ARG A 225 -13.99 -8.57 -18.91
C ARG A 225 -15.51 -8.41 -18.73
N LEU A 226 -15.95 -7.36 -18.02
CA LEU A 226 -17.38 -7.05 -17.86
C LEU A 226 -18.03 -6.54 -19.14
N LYS A 227 -17.31 -5.83 -20.02
CA LYS A 227 -17.80 -5.37 -21.33
C LYS A 227 -17.85 -6.47 -22.38
N LYS A 228 -17.16 -7.61 -22.20
CA LYS A 228 -17.22 -8.78 -23.10
C LYS A 228 -18.26 -9.81 -22.67
N ALA A 229 -18.92 -9.63 -21.51
CA ALA A 229 -19.94 -10.53 -20.97
C ALA A 229 -21.37 -9.95 -21.09
N VAL A 230 -21.55 -8.83 -21.80
CA VAL A 230 -22.81 -8.23 -22.25
C VAL A 230 -22.82 -8.20 -23.77
#